data_0b60623b130ea53a383244172a37495e
#
_entry.id   0b60623b130ea53a383244172a37495e
#
_cell.length_a   1.000
_cell.length_b   1.000
_cell.length_c   1.000
_cell.angle_alpha   90.00
_cell.angle_beta   90.00
_cell.angle_gamma   90.00
#
_symmetry.space_group_name_H-M   'P 1'
#
loop_
_entity.id
_entity.type
_entity.pdbx_description
1 polymer ?
#
loop_
_entity_poly.entity_id
_entity_poly.type
_entity_poly.pdbx_seq_one_letter_code
_entity_poly.pdbx_strand_id
1 'polypeptide(L)'
;EICACLVGSEMCIRDRLMAAPLKNRIVLGVDPGYRTGCKLAVVDETGKVLDTGVAHITVSKGASLEREKDVIRKMLRKHHVTAVAIGNGTASRESEAVVAELLKELPYSAAYMVVSEAGASVYSASKLAAEEFPEYDVSLRSAVSIARRLQDPLAELVKIDPQAIGVGQYQHDMPKAELSAALDGVVEDCVNHVGVDLNTASFSLLSHIAGINQTIAKNIVTYRTENGAFTDRKQLKKVAKLGPKAFEQCAGFLRVSGAKNPLDNTAVHPESYGAAEQILQECGFRLADIAGQDRS
;
A
#
# COMPACT_ATOMS: atom_id res chain seq x y z
N GLU A 1 -13.56 -27.80 -10.69
CA GLU A 1 -12.58 -27.71 -9.57
C GLU A 1 -11.54 -26.58 -9.79
N ILE A 2 -10.91 -26.49 -10.98
CA ILE A 2 -9.96 -25.43 -11.34
C ILE A 2 -10.59 -24.03 -11.18
N CYS A 3 -11.83 -23.85 -11.65
CA CYS A 3 -12.57 -22.60 -11.56
C CYS A 3 -12.83 -22.15 -10.09
N ALA A 4 -13.14 -23.12 -9.21
CA ALA A 4 -13.40 -22.84 -7.79
C ALA A 4 -12.10 -22.44 -7.03
N CYS A 5 -10.96 -23.00 -7.42
CA CYS A 5 -9.66 -22.63 -6.84
C CYS A 5 -9.25 -21.20 -7.22
N LEU A 6 -9.41 -20.83 -8.50
CA LEU A 6 -9.19 -19.47 -9.01
C LEU A 6 -10.06 -18.46 -8.25
N VAL A 7 -11.36 -18.69 -8.17
CA VAL A 7 -12.29 -17.82 -7.47
C VAL A 7 -11.92 -17.60 -6.01
N GLY A 8 -11.50 -18.64 -5.29
CA GLY A 8 -11.03 -18.50 -3.91
C GLY A 8 -9.76 -17.67 -3.76
N SER A 9 -8.79 -17.85 -4.65
CA SER A 9 -7.54 -17.06 -4.66
C SER A 9 -7.81 -15.61 -5.06
N GLU A 10 -8.62 -15.37 -6.08
CA GLU A 10 -9.04 -14.05 -6.53
C GLU A 10 -9.73 -13.26 -5.43
N MET A 11 -10.72 -13.84 -4.76
CA MET A 11 -11.42 -13.20 -3.64
C MET A 11 -10.45 -12.82 -2.53
N CYS A 12 -9.58 -13.73 -2.13
CA CYS A 12 -8.61 -13.49 -1.06
C CYS A 12 -7.61 -12.35 -1.41
N ILE A 13 -7.16 -12.29 -2.67
CA ILE A 13 -6.25 -11.24 -3.14
C ILE A 13 -7.00 -9.91 -3.22
N ARG A 14 -8.20 -9.90 -3.84
CA ARG A 14 -9.04 -8.71 -3.96
C ARG A 14 -9.36 -8.09 -2.60
N ASP A 15 -9.78 -8.89 -1.63
CA ASP A 15 -10.10 -8.42 -0.27
C ASP A 15 -8.90 -7.74 0.41
N ARG A 16 -7.68 -8.26 0.19
CA ARG A 16 -6.46 -7.67 0.75
C ARG A 16 -6.06 -6.39 0.05
N LEU A 17 -6.12 -6.36 -1.28
CA LEU A 17 -5.78 -5.19 -2.08
C LEU A 17 -6.77 -4.04 -1.87
N MET A 18 -8.07 -4.37 -1.71
CA MET A 18 -9.16 -3.41 -1.55
C MET A 18 -9.44 -3.05 -0.08
N ALA A 19 -8.62 -3.53 0.86
CA ALA A 19 -8.74 -3.14 2.26
C ALA A 19 -8.62 -1.62 2.41
N ALA A 20 -9.45 -1.03 3.29
CA ALA A 20 -9.47 0.42 3.47
C ALA A 20 -8.13 0.94 4.00
N PRO A 21 -7.50 1.92 3.33
CA PRO A 21 -6.23 2.49 3.76
C PRO A 21 -6.40 3.39 4.99
N LEU A 22 -5.45 3.33 5.92
CA LEU A 22 -5.35 4.22 7.07
C LEU A 22 -4.36 5.35 6.77
N LYS A 23 -4.81 6.36 6.02
CA LYS A 23 -3.98 7.48 5.60
C LYS A 23 -3.67 8.48 6.73
N ASN A 24 -2.62 9.27 6.55
CA ASN A 24 -2.23 10.37 7.45
C ASN A 24 -2.02 9.93 8.91
N ARG A 25 -1.39 8.77 9.12
CA ARG A 25 -1.07 8.23 10.43
C ARG A 25 0.38 7.79 10.51
N ILE A 26 1.01 8.07 11.65
CA ILE A 26 2.29 7.45 12.00
C ILE A 26 2.00 6.05 12.52
N VAL A 27 2.60 5.06 11.89
CA VAL A 27 2.32 3.64 12.16
C VAL A 27 3.56 2.92 12.66
N LEU A 28 3.41 2.14 13.72
CA LEU A 28 4.39 1.16 14.16
C LEU A 28 4.03 -0.21 13.54
N GLY A 29 4.89 -0.75 12.70
CA GLY A 29 4.82 -2.13 12.23
C GLY A 29 5.52 -3.07 13.21
N VAL A 30 4.84 -4.14 13.55
CA VAL A 30 5.36 -5.23 14.38
C VAL A 30 5.33 -6.51 13.54
N ASP A 31 6.51 -7.05 13.25
CA ASP A 31 6.67 -8.37 12.64
C ASP A 31 6.98 -9.37 13.75
N PRO A 32 5.98 -10.20 14.17
CA PRO A 32 6.13 -11.08 15.31
C PRO A 32 7.17 -12.17 15.07
N GLY A 33 8.07 -12.38 16.03
CA GLY A 33 9.07 -13.44 15.98
C GLY A 33 9.28 -14.09 17.33
N TYR A 34 9.07 -15.41 17.41
CA TYR A 34 9.14 -16.13 18.70
C TYR A 34 10.55 -16.15 19.29
N ARG A 35 11.56 -16.60 18.52
CA ARG A 35 12.95 -16.72 18.98
C ARG A 35 13.80 -15.50 18.67
N THR A 36 13.58 -14.91 17.51
CA THR A 36 14.42 -13.82 16.99
C THR A 36 13.98 -12.44 17.48
N GLY A 37 12.92 -12.38 18.31
CA GLY A 37 12.27 -11.14 18.73
C GLY A 37 11.39 -10.53 17.65
N CYS A 38 10.46 -9.70 18.08
CA CYS A 38 9.60 -8.94 17.20
C CYS A 38 10.39 -7.81 16.55
N LYS A 39 10.35 -7.70 15.23
CA LYS A 39 10.97 -6.60 14.50
C LYS A 39 9.99 -5.43 14.46
N LEU A 40 10.52 -4.26 14.69
CA LEU A 40 9.76 -3.03 14.86
C LEU A 40 10.20 -2.01 13.82
N ALA A 41 9.25 -1.35 13.18
CA ALA A 41 9.55 -0.23 12.29
C ALA A 41 8.47 0.84 12.45
N VAL A 42 8.86 2.08 12.74
CA VAL A 42 7.96 3.23 12.73
C VAL A 42 8.05 3.91 11.37
N VAL A 43 6.91 4.11 10.74
CA VAL A 43 6.82 4.86 9.48
C VAL A 43 5.97 6.12 9.67
N ASP A 44 6.36 7.20 8.99
CA ASP A 44 5.58 8.44 8.97
C ASP A 44 4.35 8.32 8.05
N GLU A 45 3.60 9.38 7.94
CA GLU A 45 2.37 9.48 7.14
C GLU A 45 2.59 9.21 5.65
N THR A 46 3.84 9.32 5.17
CA THR A 46 4.23 9.04 3.78
C THR A 46 4.81 7.64 3.57
N GLY A 47 4.90 6.84 4.64
CA GLY A 47 5.52 5.52 4.64
C GLY A 47 7.06 5.54 4.73
N LYS A 48 7.69 6.71 5.02
CA LYS A 48 9.12 6.81 5.26
C LYS A 48 9.46 6.26 6.65
N VAL A 49 10.52 5.47 6.75
CA VAL A 49 10.98 4.92 8.03
C VAL A 49 11.58 6.01 8.91
N LEU A 50 11.06 6.12 10.14
CA LEU A 50 11.54 7.05 11.17
C LEU A 50 12.42 6.38 12.20
N ASP A 51 12.12 5.12 12.54
CA ASP A 51 12.84 4.37 13.58
C ASP A 51 12.67 2.86 13.37
N THR A 52 13.64 2.09 13.84
CA THR A 52 13.59 0.63 13.79
C THR A 52 14.10 0.04 15.10
N GLY A 53 13.67 -1.18 15.42
CA GLY A 53 14.10 -1.85 16.64
C GLY A 53 13.76 -3.34 16.66
N VAL A 54 14.20 -4.00 17.71
CA VAL A 54 13.86 -5.40 18.00
C VAL A 54 13.49 -5.50 19.47
N ALA A 55 12.39 -6.21 19.76
CA ALA A 55 11.94 -6.48 21.13
C ALA A 55 11.63 -7.97 21.33
N HIS A 56 12.25 -8.58 22.33
CA HIS A 56 12.10 -10.01 22.65
C HIS A 56 10.95 -10.27 23.63
N ILE A 57 9.76 -9.76 23.31
CA ILE A 57 8.58 -9.80 24.20
C ILE A 57 7.98 -11.18 24.40
N THR A 58 8.25 -12.13 23.51
CA THR A 58 7.66 -13.48 23.52
C THR A 58 8.42 -14.48 24.41
N VAL A 59 9.72 -14.28 24.57
CA VAL A 59 10.59 -15.19 25.36
C VAL A 59 10.99 -14.60 26.72
N SER A 60 10.91 -13.28 26.86
CA SER A 60 11.26 -12.56 28.09
C SER A 60 10.18 -12.68 29.16
N LYS A 61 10.56 -12.67 30.45
CA LYS A 61 9.66 -12.74 31.59
C LYS A 61 10.09 -11.76 32.69
N GLY A 62 9.13 -11.31 33.52
CA GLY A 62 9.40 -10.44 34.66
C GLY A 62 10.12 -9.15 34.26
N ALA A 63 11.16 -8.79 34.98
CA ALA A 63 11.95 -7.56 34.75
C ALA A 63 12.61 -7.50 33.36
N SER A 64 12.90 -8.64 32.72
CA SER A 64 13.41 -8.67 31.36
C SER A 64 12.31 -8.27 30.35
N LEU A 65 11.09 -8.74 30.56
CA LEU A 65 9.94 -8.37 29.71
C LEU A 65 9.66 -6.86 29.79
N GLU A 66 9.76 -6.26 30.98
CA GLU A 66 9.55 -4.81 31.11
C GLU A 66 10.59 -3.99 30.34
N ARG A 67 11.86 -4.43 30.30
CA ARG A 67 12.88 -3.79 29.45
C ARG A 67 12.55 -3.87 27.98
N GLU A 68 12.04 -5.01 27.52
CA GLU A 68 11.62 -5.19 26.12
C GLU A 68 10.37 -4.35 25.79
N LYS A 69 9.42 -4.26 26.71
CA LYS A 69 8.27 -3.35 26.59
C LYS A 69 8.70 -1.89 26.52
N ASP A 70 9.75 -1.50 27.24
CA ASP A 70 10.28 -0.13 27.22
C ASP A 70 10.83 0.26 25.84
N VAL A 71 11.33 -0.68 25.05
CA VAL A 71 11.73 -0.40 23.66
C VAL A 71 10.51 0.07 22.85
N ILE A 72 9.42 -0.68 22.90
CA ILE A 72 8.18 -0.35 22.18
C ILE A 72 7.59 0.95 22.75
N ARG A 73 7.50 1.09 24.06
CA ARG A 73 6.95 2.28 24.75
C ARG A 73 7.68 3.56 24.34
N LYS A 74 9.03 3.52 24.24
CA LYS A 74 9.85 4.64 23.78
C LYS A 74 9.54 5.02 22.33
N MET A 75 9.44 4.03 21.43
CA MET A 75 9.12 4.28 20.02
C MET A 75 7.73 4.90 19.88
N LEU A 76 6.71 4.35 20.58
CA LEU A 76 5.34 4.87 20.58
C LEU A 76 5.29 6.35 20.99
N ARG A 77 5.95 6.71 22.12
CA ARG A 77 5.94 8.07 22.65
C ARG A 77 6.81 9.03 21.83
N LYS A 78 8.01 8.62 21.44
CA LYS A 78 8.97 9.44 20.69
C LYS A 78 8.39 9.93 19.36
N HIS A 79 7.68 9.06 18.66
CA HIS A 79 7.15 9.36 17.33
C HIS A 79 5.64 9.68 17.35
N HIS A 80 5.01 9.73 18.51
CA HIS A 80 3.56 9.96 18.65
C HIS A 80 2.73 9.01 17.78
N VAL A 81 3.06 7.70 17.84
CA VAL A 81 2.43 6.66 17.04
C VAL A 81 0.95 6.53 17.41
N THR A 82 0.08 6.66 16.42
CA THR A 82 -1.39 6.60 16.62
C THR A 82 -2.01 5.30 16.11
N ALA A 83 -1.24 4.48 15.38
CA ALA A 83 -1.69 3.17 14.91
C ALA A 83 -0.56 2.15 14.98
N VAL A 84 -0.89 0.90 15.31
CA VAL A 84 0.05 -0.23 15.34
C VAL A 84 -0.47 -1.33 14.43
N ALA A 85 0.35 -1.74 13.45
CA ALA A 85 0.10 -2.87 12.57
C ALA A 85 0.86 -4.10 13.08
N ILE A 86 0.17 -5.17 13.44
CA ILE A 86 0.76 -6.41 13.94
C ILE A 86 0.58 -7.50 12.89
N GLY A 87 1.67 -8.11 12.43
CA GLY A 87 1.61 -9.26 11.54
C GLY A 87 0.89 -10.45 12.18
N ASN A 88 0.13 -11.22 11.39
CA ASN A 88 -0.68 -12.34 11.86
C ASN A 88 0.08 -13.68 11.93
N GLY A 89 1.41 -13.65 11.99
CA GLY A 89 2.25 -14.84 12.06
C GLY A 89 2.40 -15.46 13.44
N THR A 90 3.44 -16.27 13.57
CA THR A 90 3.80 -16.91 14.83
C THR A 90 4.07 -15.87 15.91
N ALA A 91 3.52 -16.03 17.11
CA ALA A 91 3.61 -15.07 18.22
C ALA A 91 2.79 -13.77 18.05
N SER A 92 1.86 -13.74 17.11
CA SER A 92 0.96 -12.58 16.92
C SER A 92 0.12 -12.30 18.16
N ARG A 93 -0.43 -13.33 18.81
CA ARG A 93 -1.27 -13.19 20.02
C ARG A 93 -0.52 -12.62 21.21
N GLU A 94 0.71 -13.06 21.42
CA GLU A 94 1.57 -12.55 22.48
C GLU A 94 1.94 -11.10 22.22
N SER A 95 2.26 -10.77 20.98
CA SER A 95 2.54 -9.38 20.53
C SER A 95 1.33 -8.48 20.71
N GLU A 96 0.15 -8.95 20.34
CA GLU A 96 -1.13 -8.25 20.50
C GLU A 96 -1.41 -7.93 21.97
N ALA A 97 -1.24 -8.89 22.87
CA ALA A 97 -1.45 -8.69 24.31
C ALA A 97 -0.54 -7.60 24.88
N VAL A 98 0.76 -7.63 24.53
CA VAL A 98 1.73 -6.62 24.97
C VAL A 98 1.42 -5.24 24.38
N VAL A 99 1.13 -5.16 23.09
CA VAL A 99 0.79 -3.89 22.43
C VAL A 99 -0.49 -3.30 23.04
N ALA A 100 -1.54 -4.12 23.22
CA ALA A 100 -2.80 -3.67 23.84
C ALA A 100 -2.61 -3.11 25.27
N GLU A 101 -1.68 -3.69 26.05
CA GLU A 101 -1.32 -3.18 27.37
C GLU A 101 -0.61 -1.82 27.25
N LEU A 102 0.40 -1.70 26.38
CA LEU A 102 1.19 -0.49 26.20
C LEU A 102 0.36 0.69 25.67
N LEU A 103 -0.61 0.42 24.79
CA LEU A 103 -1.47 1.48 24.26
C LEU A 103 -2.35 2.12 25.34
N LYS A 104 -2.74 1.37 26.38
CA LYS A 104 -3.51 1.92 27.52
C LYS A 104 -2.71 2.90 28.38
N GLU A 105 -1.38 2.83 28.33
CA GLU A 105 -0.48 3.72 29.07
C GLU A 105 -0.17 5.03 28.34
N LEU A 106 -0.63 5.18 27.10
CA LEU A 106 -0.37 6.38 26.31
C LEU A 106 -1.28 7.54 26.76
N PRO A 107 -0.77 8.78 26.78
CA PRO A 107 -1.57 9.97 27.12
C PRO A 107 -2.47 10.45 25.97
N TYR A 108 -2.50 9.72 24.85
CA TYR A 108 -3.29 10.00 23.64
C TYR A 108 -3.92 8.71 23.10
N SER A 109 -4.93 8.87 22.26
CA SER A 109 -5.62 7.73 21.64
C SER A 109 -4.76 7.10 20.56
N ALA A 110 -4.56 5.80 20.66
CA ALA A 110 -3.92 4.97 19.64
C ALA A 110 -4.64 3.62 19.55
N ALA A 111 -4.62 3.01 18.37
CA ALA A 111 -5.27 1.74 18.12
C ALA A 111 -4.28 0.75 17.49
N TYR A 112 -4.58 -0.54 17.54
CA TYR A 112 -3.85 -1.56 16.81
C TYR A 112 -4.76 -2.35 15.89
N MET A 113 -4.17 -2.92 14.85
CA MET A 113 -4.83 -3.85 13.94
C MET A 113 -3.89 -5.00 13.60
N VAL A 114 -4.43 -6.21 13.57
CA VAL A 114 -3.71 -7.37 13.08
C VAL A 114 -3.87 -7.40 11.55
N VAL A 115 -2.74 -7.39 10.85
CA VAL A 115 -2.69 -7.36 9.38
C VAL A 115 -2.08 -8.66 8.85
N SER A 116 -2.48 -9.04 7.64
CA SER A 116 -1.89 -10.22 6.99
C SER A 116 -0.42 -9.98 6.67
N GLU A 117 0.46 -10.87 7.11
CA GLU A 117 1.89 -10.88 6.75
C GLU A 117 2.19 -11.69 5.48
N ALA A 118 1.16 -12.27 4.83
CA ALA A 118 1.36 -13.09 3.63
C ALA A 118 2.22 -12.35 2.59
N GLY A 119 3.24 -13.03 2.09
CA GLY A 119 4.21 -12.48 1.13
C GLY A 119 5.20 -11.44 1.71
N ALA A 120 5.14 -11.07 3.01
CA ALA A 120 6.08 -10.10 3.59
C ALA A 120 7.53 -10.60 3.52
N SER A 121 7.76 -11.88 3.77
CA SER A 121 9.08 -12.52 3.62
C SER A 121 9.55 -12.55 2.17
N VAL A 122 8.64 -12.75 1.21
CA VAL A 122 8.96 -12.72 -0.23
C VAL A 122 9.39 -11.30 -0.64
N TYR A 123 8.61 -10.29 -0.25
CA TYR A 123 8.96 -8.89 -0.50
C TYR A 123 10.31 -8.53 0.13
N SER A 124 10.50 -8.80 1.41
CA SER A 124 11.70 -8.38 2.15
C SER A 124 12.99 -8.98 1.59
N ALA A 125 12.93 -10.17 1.00
CA ALA A 125 14.05 -10.82 0.30
C ALA A 125 14.20 -10.38 -1.17
N SER A 126 13.26 -9.61 -1.71
CA SER A 126 13.28 -9.20 -3.11
C SER A 126 14.34 -8.15 -3.42
N LYS A 127 14.74 -8.08 -4.71
CA LYS A 127 15.62 -7.02 -5.20
C LYS A 127 15.02 -5.64 -4.99
N LEU A 128 13.71 -5.49 -5.17
CA LEU A 128 13.00 -4.24 -4.97
C LEU A 128 13.14 -3.73 -3.53
N ALA A 129 12.94 -4.61 -2.53
CA ALA A 129 13.09 -4.24 -1.13
C ALA A 129 14.56 -3.92 -0.77
N ALA A 130 15.53 -4.59 -1.42
CA ALA A 130 16.94 -4.27 -1.25
C ALA A 130 17.32 -2.89 -1.84
N GLU A 131 16.69 -2.49 -2.93
CA GLU A 131 16.86 -1.17 -3.53
C GLU A 131 16.13 -0.07 -2.73
N GLU A 132 14.93 -0.36 -2.16
CA GLU A 132 14.20 0.58 -1.30
C GLU A 132 14.88 0.81 0.06
N PHE A 133 15.49 -0.23 0.62
CA PHE A 133 16.06 -0.24 1.97
C PHE A 133 17.42 -0.95 1.99
N PRO A 134 18.45 -0.39 1.37
CA PRO A 134 19.79 -1.01 1.33
C PRO A 134 20.44 -1.13 2.73
N GLU A 135 20.07 -0.24 3.66
CA GLU A 135 20.61 -0.17 5.02
C GLU A 135 19.93 -1.14 6.01
N TYR A 136 18.77 -1.71 5.68
CA TYR A 136 18.03 -2.60 6.58
C TYR A 136 18.19 -4.05 6.19
N ASP A 137 18.23 -4.91 7.19
CA ASP A 137 18.18 -6.35 6.97
C ASP A 137 16.79 -6.82 6.52
N VAL A 138 16.73 -8.06 6.05
CA VAL A 138 15.50 -8.67 5.51
C VAL A 138 14.35 -8.64 6.53
N SER A 139 14.65 -8.85 7.83
CA SER A 139 13.59 -8.88 8.85
C SER A 139 13.03 -7.49 9.17
N LEU A 140 13.86 -6.46 9.16
CA LEU A 140 13.40 -5.07 9.36
C LEU A 140 12.56 -4.59 8.17
N ARG A 141 12.92 -4.97 6.93
CA ARG A 141 12.11 -4.69 5.73
C ARG A 141 10.71 -5.28 5.82
N SER A 142 10.58 -6.47 6.44
CA SER A 142 9.27 -7.09 6.69
C SER A 142 8.41 -6.23 7.63
N ALA A 143 8.97 -5.74 8.74
CA ALA A 143 8.25 -4.87 9.67
C ALA A 143 7.80 -3.55 9.02
N VAL A 144 8.64 -2.96 8.14
CA VAL A 144 8.26 -1.78 7.34
C VAL A 144 7.08 -2.10 6.43
N SER A 145 7.13 -3.25 5.72
CA SER A 145 6.03 -3.68 4.85
C SER A 145 4.73 -3.85 5.63
N ILE A 146 4.77 -4.47 6.81
CA ILE A 146 3.59 -4.63 7.68
C ILE A 146 2.99 -3.28 8.08
N ALA A 147 3.81 -2.29 8.44
CA ALA A 147 3.33 -0.94 8.74
C ALA A 147 2.64 -0.27 7.53
N ARG A 148 3.29 -0.33 6.36
CA ARG A 148 2.78 0.27 5.12
C ARG A 148 1.51 -0.40 4.60
N ARG A 149 1.32 -1.71 4.86
CA ARG A 149 0.07 -2.42 4.52
C ARG A 149 -1.15 -1.87 5.24
N LEU A 150 -0.97 -1.30 6.43
CA LEU A 150 -2.05 -0.63 7.14
C LEU A 150 -2.31 0.76 6.57
N GLN A 151 -1.27 1.48 6.13
CA GLN A 151 -1.41 2.82 5.55
C GLN A 151 -2.01 2.79 4.14
N ASP A 152 -1.48 1.95 3.27
CA ASP A 152 -1.93 1.77 1.89
C ASP A 152 -1.69 0.33 1.43
N PRO A 153 -2.68 -0.56 1.66
CA PRO A 153 -2.58 -1.98 1.31
C PRO A 153 -2.28 -2.19 -0.18
N LEU A 154 -2.96 -1.43 -1.05
CA LEU A 154 -2.82 -1.57 -2.49
C LEU A 154 -1.39 -1.22 -2.93
N ALA A 155 -0.88 -0.05 -2.54
CA ALA A 155 0.45 0.41 -2.92
C ALA A 155 1.58 -0.52 -2.43
N GLU A 156 1.39 -1.18 -1.29
CA GLU A 156 2.38 -2.10 -0.75
C GLU A 156 2.27 -3.51 -1.34
N LEU A 157 1.06 -4.05 -1.46
CA LEU A 157 0.84 -5.43 -1.89
C LEU A 157 1.11 -5.67 -3.38
N VAL A 158 0.95 -4.66 -4.23
CA VAL A 158 1.31 -4.77 -5.68
C VAL A 158 2.81 -4.98 -5.93
N LYS A 159 3.66 -4.80 -4.92
CA LYS A 159 5.10 -5.09 -4.99
C LYS A 159 5.41 -6.57 -4.86
N ILE A 160 4.43 -7.39 -4.52
CA ILE A 160 4.57 -8.80 -4.17
C ILE A 160 3.88 -9.64 -5.23
N ASP A 161 4.51 -10.76 -5.58
CA ASP A 161 3.87 -11.77 -6.44
C ASP A 161 2.49 -12.15 -5.85
N PRO A 162 1.40 -11.99 -6.60
CA PRO A 162 0.06 -12.30 -6.11
C PRO A 162 -0.09 -13.74 -5.60
N GLN A 163 0.69 -14.68 -6.14
CA GLN A 163 0.73 -16.07 -5.67
C GLN A 163 1.24 -16.19 -4.23
N ALA A 164 2.06 -15.24 -3.75
CA ALA A 164 2.56 -15.22 -2.38
C ALA A 164 1.60 -14.51 -1.39
N ILE A 165 0.63 -13.74 -1.90
CA ILE A 165 -0.35 -13.01 -1.09
C ILE A 165 -1.57 -13.87 -0.79
N GLY A 166 -2.11 -14.56 -1.80
CA GLY A 166 -3.30 -15.41 -1.69
C GLY A 166 -2.98 -16.85 -2.08
N VAL A 167 -3.16 -17.78 -1.14
CA VAL A 167 -2.92 -19.21 -1.41
C VAL A 167 -4.28 -19.91 -1.51
N GLY A 168 -4.66 -20.32 -2.71
CA GLY A 168 -5.81 -21.19 -2.95
C GLY A 168 -5.48 -22.65 -2.63
N GLN A 169 -6.50 -23.43 -2.22
CA GLN A 169 -6.31 -24.81 -1.76
C GLN A 169 -5.67 -25.73 -2.79
N TYR A 170 -5.88 -25.51 -4.09
CA TYR A 170 -5.37 -26.34 -5.20
C TYR A 170 -4.45 -25.53 -6.14
N GLN A 171 -3.83 -24.49 -5.65
CA GLN A 171 -2.96 -23.62 -6.46
C GLN A 171 -1.79 -24.37 -7.11
N HIS A 172 -1.28 -25.41 -6.43
CA HIS A 172 -0.17 -26.21 -6.93
C HIS A 172 -0.55 -27.16 -8.09
N ASP A 173 -1.84 -27.44 -8.27
CA ASP A 173 -2.37 -28.34 -9.30
C ASP A 173 -2.69 -27.57 -10.60
N MET A 174 -2.56 -26.25 -10.60
CA MET A 174 -2.83 -25.41 -11.76
C MET A 174 -1.58 -25.13 -12.60
N PRO A 175 -1.72 -24.99 -13.93
CA PRO A 175 -0.64 -24.49 -14.77
C PRO A 175 -0.17 -23.11 -14.29
N LYS A 176 1.10 -22.99 -13.92
CA LYS A 176 1.65 -21.76 -13.31
C LYS A 176 1.45 -20.50 -14.16
N ALA A 177 1.57 -20.62 -15.49
CA ALA A 177 1.41 -19.50 -16.39
C ALA A 177 -0.05 -18.97 -16.41
N GLU A 178 -1.03 -19.86 -16.39
CA GLU A 178 -2.45 -19.50 -16.39
C GLU A 178 -2.85 -18.88 -15.04
N LEU A 179 -2.37 -19.48 -13.95
CA LEU A 179 -2.58 -18.93 -12.60
C LEU A 179 -1.96 -17.53 -12.49
N SER A 180 -0.71 -17.33 -12.90
CA SER A 180 -0.06 -16.03 -12.86
C SER A 180 -0.84 -14.99 -13.66
N ALA A 181 -1.20 -15.30 -14.90
CA ALA A 181 -1.95 -14.37 -15.76
C ALA A 181 -3.31 -13.98 -15.15
N ALA A 182 -4.04 -14.94 -14.55
CA ALA A 182 -5.33 -14.67 -13.92
C ALA A 182 -5.17 -13.77 -12.70
N LEU A 183 -4.18 -14.04 -11.82
CA LEU A 183 -3.93 -13.27 -10.62
C LEU A 183 -3.38 -11.87 -10.93
N ASP A 184 -2.54 -11.72 -11.94
CA ASP A 184 -2.07 -10.43 -12.43
C ASP A 184 -3.24 -9.59 -12.94
N GLY A 185 -4.22 -10.21 -13.63
CA GLY A 185 -5.47 -9.57 -14.05
C GLY A 185 -6.29 -9.05 -12.86
N VAL A 186 -6.37 -9.80 -11.77
CA VAL A 186 -7.06 -9.35 -10.54
C VAL A 186 -6.38 -8.14 -9.92
N VAL A 187 -5.05 -8.12 -9.89
CA VAL A 187 -4.27 -6.96 -9.39
C VAL A 187 -4.52 -5.74 -10.27
N GLU A 188 -4.45 -5.90 -11.60
CA GLU A 188 -4.72 -4.84 -12.56
C GLU A 188 -6.13 -4.28 -12.39
N ASP A 189 -7.14 -5.13 -12.27
CA ASP A 189 -8.53 -4.74 -12.01
C ASP A 189 -8.68 -3.93 -10.73
N CYS A 190 -8.07 -4.36 -9.63
CA CYS A 190 -8.10 -3.65 -8.35
C CYS A 190 -7.46 -2.27 -8.47
N VAL A 191 -6.28 -2.18 -9.07
CA VAL A 191 -5.54 -0.93 -9.25
C VAL A 191 -6.32 0.06 -10.13
N ASN A 192 -6.89 -0.41 -11.23
CA ASN A 192 -7.68 0.42 -12.13
C ASN A 192 -9.02 0.86 -11.50
N HIS A 193 -9.64 0.00 -10.70
CA HIS A 193 -10.88 0.34 -9.99
C HIS A 193 -10.67 1.47 -8.96
N VAL A 194 -9.63 1.39 -8.16
CA VAL A 194 -9.30 2.43 -7.16
C VAL A 194 -8.80 3.70 -7.84
N GLY A 195 -8.02 3.56 -8.89
CA GLY A 195 -7.28 4.64 -9.52
C GLY A 195 -6.04 5.06 -8.72
N VAL A 196 -5.10 5.70 -9.38
CA VAL A 196 -3.76 5.95 -8.84
C VAL A 196 -3.38 7.42 -8.97
N ASP A 197 -2.89 8.03 -7.89
CA ASP A 197 -2.36 9.40 -7.92
C ASP A 197 -0.97 9.44 -8.56
N LEU A 198 -0.83 10.26 -9.61
CA LEU A 198 0.41 10.41 -10.39
C LEU A 198 1.58 10.95 -9.56
N ASN A 199 1.29 11.75 -8.54
CA ASN A 199 2.30 12.45 -7.76
C ASN A 199 2.88 11.60 -6.63
N THR A 200 2.11 10.62 -6.12
CA THR A 200 2.50 9.80 -4.98
C THR A 200 2.84 8.35 -5.34
N ALA A 201 2.28 7.84 -6.44
CA ALA A 201 2.41 6.44 -6.81
C ALA A 201 3.86 5.99 -7.07
N SER A 202 4.19 4.78 -6.62
CA SER A 202 5.43 4.10 -6.99
C SER A 202 5.39 3.63 -8.45
N PHE A 203 6.55 3.37 -9.05
CA PHE A 203 6.60 2.80 -10.38
C PHE A 203 5.94 1.40 -10.45
N SER A 204 6.03 0.63 -9.35
CA SER A 204 5.37 -0.68 -9.25
C SER A 204 3.86 -0.55 -9.36
N LEU A 205 3.26 0.38 -8.62
CA LEU A 205 1.82 0.64 -8.68
C LEU A 205 1.39 1.16 -10.07
N LEU A 206 2.14 2.08 -10.64
CA LEU A 206 1.87 2.61 -11.98
C LEU A 206 1.94 1.54 -13.08
N SER A 207 2.79 0.51 -12.94
CA SER A 207 2.93 -0.54 -13.94
C SER A 207 1.73 -1.48 -14.04
N HIS A 208 0.79 -1.43 -13.08
CA HIS A 208 -0.47 -2.17 -13.11
C HIS A 208 -1.64 -1.35 -13.69
N ILE A 209 -1.39 -0.11 -14.13
CA ILE A 209 -2.41 0.69 -14.85
C ILE A 209 -2.49 0.24 -16.30
N ALA A 210 -3.70 0.04 -16.79
CA ALA A 210 -3.96 -0.31 -18.18
C ALA A 210 -3.25 0.66 -19.14
N GLY A 211 -2.52 0.12 -20.11
CA GLY A 211 -1.73 0.90 -21.06
C GLY A 211 -0.37 1.40 -20.57
N ILE A 212 0.01 1.14 -19.31
CA ILE A 212 1.31 1.52 -18.74
C ILE A 212 2.18 0.28 -18.51
N ASN A 213 3.27 0.16 -19.27
CA ASN A 213 4.28 -0.84 -19.01
C ASN A 213 5.35 -0.33 -18.02
N GLN A 214 6.23 -1.22 -17.56
CA GLN A 214 7.29 -0.87 -16.60
C GLN A 214 8.19 0.29 -17.06
N THR A 215 8.46 0.41 -18.37
CA THR A 215 9.28 1.51 -18.91
C THR A 215 8.53 2.84 -18.80
N ILE A 216 7.26 2.88 -19.17
CA ILE A 216 6.42 4.08 -19.06
C ILE A 216 6.25 4.47 -17.59
N ALA A 217 6.01 3.51 -16.71
CA ALA A 217 5.90 3.75 -15.26
C ALA A 217 7.16 4.42 -14.68
N LYS A 218 8.35 3.93 -15.04
CA LYS A 218 9.63 4.56 -14.66
C LYS A 218 9.76 5.96 -15.24
N ASN A 219 9.38 6.17 -16.49
CA ASN A 219 9.44 7.49 -17.14
C ASN A 219 8.48 8.50 -16.48
N ILE A 220 7.31 8.08 -16.00
CA ILE A 220 6.40 8.94 -15.23
C ILE A 220 7.08 9.40 -13.93
N VAL A 221 7.71 8.47 -13.19
CA VAL A 221 8.44 8.81 -11.96
C VAL A 221 9.61 9.74 -12.24
N THR A 222 10.40 9.48 -13.29
CA THR A 222 11.50 10.34 -13.71
C THR A 222 10.98 11.75 -14.09
N TYR A 223 9.92 11.81 -14.88
CA TYR A 223 9.34 13.09 -15.29
C TYR A 223 8.94 13.96 -14.10
N ARG A 224 8.25 13.41 -13.09
CA ARG A 224 7.85 14.18 -11.91
C ARG A 224 9.05 14.60 -11.03
N THR A 225 10.11 13.80 -11.02
CA THR A 225 11.34 14.13 -10.28
C THR A 225 12.09 15.30 -10.93
N GLU A 226 12.13 15.35 -12.26
CA GLU A 226 12.83 16.36 -13.04
C GLU A 226 12.03 17.65 -13.23
N ASN A 227 10.70 17.54 -13.40
CA ASN A 227 9.83 18.65 -13.80
C ASN A 227 8.88 19.11 -12.68
N GLY A 228 8.93 18.47 -11.51
CA GLY A 228 7.99 18.70 -10.41
C GLY A 228 6.67 17.91 -10.56
N ALA A 229 5.77 18.11 -9.62
CA ALA A 229 4.50 17.43 -9.56
C ALA A 229 3.62 17.72 -10.78
N PHE A 230 2.86 16.72 -11.22
CA PHE A 230 1.83 16.89 -12.24
C PHE A 230 0.73 17.82 -11.72
N THR A 231 0.32 18.78 -12.53
CA THR A 231 -0.78 19.72 -12.23
C THR A 231 -2.02 19.47 -13.09
N ASP A 232 -1.90 18.65 -14.10
CA ASP A 232 -3.01 18.16 -14.95
C ASP A 232 -2.65 16.85 -15.65
N ARG A 233 -3.67 16.07 -16.06
CA ARG A 233 -3.47 14.81 -16.80
C ARG A 233 -2.84 15.00 -18.18
N LYS A 234 -3.01 16.17 -18.82
CA LYS A 234 -2.47 16.42 -20.17
C LYS A 234 -0.94 16.39 -20.19
N GLN A 235 -0.31 16.66 -19.05
CA GLN A 235 1.15 16.60 -18.91
C GLN A 235 1.69 15.19 -19.15
N LEU A 236 0.89 14.11 -18.97
CA LEU A 236 1.27 12.76 -19.34
C LEU A 236 1.72 12.61 -20.79
N LYS A 237 1.18 13.41 -21.70
CA LYS A 237 1.58 13.44 -23.13
C LYS A 237 3.03 13.87 -23.34
N LYS A 238 3.67 14.48 -22.32
CA LYS A 238 5.09 14.88 -22.35
C LYS A 238 6.01 13.78 -21.81
N VAL A 239 5.45 12.73 -21.23
CA VAL A 239 6.24 11.61 -20.68
C VAL A 239 6.81 10.78 -21.83
N ALA A 240 8.10 10.49 -21.77
CA ALA A 240 8.78 9.69 -22.78
C ALA A 240 8.15 8.30 -22.96
N LYS A 241 7.94 7.88 -24.19
CA LYS A 241 7.33 6.61 -24.59
C LYS A 241 5.83 6.45 -24.26
N LEU A 242 5.19 7.44 -23.65
CA LEU A 242 3.74 7.47 -23.45
C LEU A 242 3.08 8.07 -24.69
N GLY A 243 2.74 7.20 -25.67
CA GLY A 243 2.08 7.62 -26.91
C GLY A 243 0.58 7.89 -26.75
N PRO A 244 -0.09 8.41 -27.79
CA PRO A 244 -1.51 8.74 -27.74
C PRO A 244 -2.41 7.59 -27.30
N LYS A 245 -2.16 6.36 -27.82
CA LYS A 245 -2.93 5.17 -27.47
C LYS A 245 -2.77 4.78 -25.99
N ALA A 246 -1.54 4.87 -25.46
CA ALA A 246 -1.30 4.60 -24.04
C ALA A 246 -1.97 5.65 -23.14
N PHE A 247 -1.95 6.93 -23.55
CA PHE A 247 -2.66 8.00 -22.86
C PHE A 247 -4.17 7.75 -22.81
N GLU A 248 -4.78 7.39 -23.95
CA GLU A 248 -6.20 7.07 -24.04
C GLU A 248 -6.59 5.90 -23.11
N GLN A 249 -5.74 4.88 -22.99
CA GLN A 249 -6.00 3.74 -22.13
C GLN A 249 -5.82 4.04 -20.63
N CYS A 250 -4.83 4.85 -20.26
CA CYS A 250 -4.49 5.05 -18.85
C CYS A 250 -5.15 6.28 -18.18
N ALA A 251 -5.54 7.29 -18.96
CA ALA A 251 -5.91 8.58 -18.41
C ALA A 251 -7.12 8.54 -17.45
N GLY A 252 -8.06 7.62 -17.66
CA GLY A 252 -9.22 7.43 -16.78
C GLY A 252 -8.88 6.86 -15.40
N PHE A 253 -7.73 6.19 -15.26
CA PHE A 253 -7.32 5.51 -14.03
C PHE A 253 -6.29 6.31 -13.21
N LEU A 254 -5.73 7.37 -13.80
CA LEU A 254 -4.76 8.22 -13.17
C LEU A 254 -5.41 9.45 -12.55
N ARG A 255 -5.02 9.80 -11.35
CA ARG A 255 -5.53 10.98 -10.61
C ARG A 255 -4.43 12.00 -10.45
N VAL A 256 -4.82 13.26 -10.38
CA VAL A 256 -3.93 14.38 -10.05
C VAL A 256 -4.57 15.16 -8.91
N SER A 257 -4.14 14.90 -7.69
CA SER A 257 -4.61 15.63 -6.52
C SER A 257 -4.20 17.08 -6.60
N GLY A 258 -5.14 17.99 -6.32
CA GLY A 258 -4.90 19.44 -6.44
C GLY A 258 -4.77 19.95 -7.87
N ALA A 259 -5.24 19.21 -8.87
CA ALA A 259 -5.24 19.65 -10.28
C ALA A 259 -6.05 20.91 -10.50
N LYS A 260 -5.67 21.68 -11.54
CA LYS A 260 -6.40 22.88 -11.95
C LYS A 260 -7.85 22.57 -12.40
N ASN A 261 -8.03 21.43 -13.08
CA ASN A 261 -9.34 20.88 -13.39
C ASN A 261 -9.69 19.81 -12.37
N PRO A 262 -10.74 20.01 -11.54
CA PRO A 262 -11.14 19.01 -10.55
C PRO A 262 -11.46 17.62 -11.11
N LEU A 263 -11.88 17.54 -12.39
CA LEU A 263 -12.13 16.27 -13.08
C LEU A 263 -10.85 15.42 -13.22
N ASP A 264 -9.66 16.02 -13.17
CA ASP A 264 -8.40 15.28 -13.18
C ASP A 264 -8.16 14.46 -11.90
N ASN A 265 -8.92 14.74 -10.82
CA ASN A 265 -8.91 13.95 -9.59
C ASN A 265 -10.11 12.96 -9.50
N THR A 266 -10.79 12.70 -10.60
CA THR A 266 -11.97 11.82 -10.65
C THR A 266 -11.73 10.61 -11.55
N ALA A 267 -12.70 9.68 -11.60
CA ALA A 267 -12.69 8.55 -12.53
C ALA A 267 -13.13 8.93 -13.95
N VAL A 268 -13.55 10.17 -14.19
CA VAL A 268 -14.01 10.62 -15.51
C VAL A 268 -12.86 10.65 -16.49
N HIS A 269 -13.02 9.99 -17.63
CA HIS A 269 -12.02 10.01 -18.70
C HIS A 269 -11.97 11.40 -19.36
N PRO A 270 -10.78 11.91 -19.77
CA PRO A 270 -10.67 13.24 -20.39
C PRO A 270 -11.56 13.49 -21.60
N GLU A 271 -11.87 12.45 -22.37
CA GLU A 271 -12.80 12.53 -23.50
C GLU A 271 -14.23 12.84 -23.09
N SER A 272 -14.61 12.49 -21.87
CA SER A 272 -15.96 12.68 -21.32
C SER A 272 -16.09 13.95 -20.48
N TYR A 273 -15.05 14.81 -20.42
CA TYR A 273 -15.13 16.04 -19.62
C TYR A 273 -16.25 16.97 -20.04
N GLY A 274 -16.44 17.16 -21.37
CA GLY A 274 -17.54 18.00 -21.88
C GLY A 274 -18.92 17.49 -21.46
N ALA A 275 -19.15 16.18 -21.52
CA ALA A 275 -20.39 15.57 -21.06
C ALA A 275 -20.58 15.70 -19.54
N ALA A 276 -19.51 15.49 -18.77
CA ALA A 276 -19.55 15.64 -17.31
C ALA A 276 -19.84 17.09 -16.90
N GLU A 277 -19.23 18.07 -17.55
CA GLU A 277 -19.49 19.50 -17.31
C GLU A 277 -20.93 19.87 -17.64
N GLN A 278 -21.48 19.36 -18.74
CA GLN A 278 -22.89 19.60 -19.11
C GLN A 278 -23.85 19.02 -18.08
N ILE A 279 -23.63 17.77 -17.62
CA ILE A 279 -24.44 17.13 -16.56
C ILE A 279 -24.40 17.96 -15.28
N LEU A 280 -23.23 18.44 -14.88
CA LEU A 280 -23.08 19.27 -13.68
C LEU A 280 -23.90 20.57 -13.81
N GLN A 281 -23.83 21.24 -14.96
CA GLN A 281 -24.62 22.45 -15.22
C GLN A 281 -26.12 22.19 -15.17
N GLU A 282 -26.59 21.11 -15.78
CA GLU A 282 -28.00 20.70 -15.72
C GLU A 282 -28.49 20.38 -14.31
N CYS A 283 -27.59 19.84 -13.46
CA CYS A 283 -27.86 19.59 -12.04
C CYS A 283 -27.67 20.82 -11.14
N GLY A 284 -27.28 21.96 -11.68
CA GLY A 284 -27.06 23.20 -10.92
C GLY A 284 -25.74 23.24 -10.14
N PHE A 285 -24.78 22.37 -10.45
CA PHE A 285 -23.45 22.33 -9.83
C PHE A 285 -22.39 22.96 -10.75
N ARG A 286 -21.32 23.46 -10.12
CA ARG A 286 -20.13 23.96 -10.83
C ARG A 286 -18.97 23.00 -10.61
N LEU A 287 -17.99 23.02 -11.49
CA LEU A 287 -16.74 22.24 -11.36
C LEU A 287 -16.04 22.47 -9.99
N ALA A 288 -16.10 23.70 -9.47
CA ALA A 288 -15.53 24.04 -8.18
C ALA A 288 -16.20 23.30 -7.00
N ASP A 289 -17.44 22.91 -7.14
CA ASP A 289 -18.21 22.24 -6.08
C ASP A 289 -17.77 20.76 -5.91
N ILE A 290 -17.07 20.20 -6.93
CA ILE A 290 -16.45 18.88 -6.87
C ILE A 290 -15.12 18.90 -6.09
N ALA A 291 -14.38 20.02 -6.16
CA ALA A 291 -13.04 20.14 -5.58
C ALA A 291 -13.00 20.04 -4.04
N GLY A 292 -14.13 20.17 -3.36
CA GLY A 292 -14.24 20.10 -1.90
C GLY A 292 -14.67 18.75 -1.32
N GLN A 293 -14.89 17.72 -2.15
CA GLN A 293 -15.34 16.40 -1.71
C GLN A 293 -14.19 15.36 -1.69
N ASP A 294 -13.06 15.66 -1.09
CA ASP A 294 -12.18 14.62 -0.59
C ASP A 294 -12.91 13.93 0.57
N ARG A 295 -13.66 12.88 0.25
CA ARG A 295 -14.20 11.98 1.27
C ARG A 295 -13.02 11.18 1.82
N SER A 296 -12.44 11.72 2.92
CA SER A 296 -11.58 11.00 3.86
C SER A 296 -12.31 9.78 4.44
#